data_2b2cc936a2ff3cf208bbcaa866934fa4
#
_entry.id   2b2cc936a2ff3cf208bbcaa866934fa4
#
_cell.length_a   1.000
_cell.length_b   1.000
_cell.length_c   1.000
_cell.angle_alpha   90.00
_cell.angle_beta   90.00
_cell.angle_gamma   90.00
#
_symmetry.space_group_name_H-M   'P 1'
#
loop_
_entity.id
_entity.type
_entity.pdbx_description
1 polymer ?
#
loop_
_entity_poly.entity_id
_entity_poly.type
_entity_poly.pdbx_seq_one_letter_code
_entity_poly.pdbx_strand_id
1 'polypeptide(L)'
;MDSSPDLRTRIAEFLSQDLPATNKQGEAAIAMAAGHEGEPELPGTYVDYEAGPREYELAVAQTILRVHTRVADLYNGPMDQLEQQLRLTVEALRERQEWEMLNNRDFGLLHNADSRQRIHTRSGPPTPNDMDELLSRRRNTRLFLAHPRAIAAFFRECNSRGLYPASADVDGHHVPAWRGVPIFPCGKIPVTDQATTSILAMRTGLEEQGVIALHQTGLPDEREPGLSVRFMGVSDQAIARYLVSTYFSAAVLVPDALGVLENVELGHA
;
A
#
# COMPACT_ATOMS: atom_id res chain seq x y z
N MET A 1 -44.50 32.62 8.75
CA MET A 1 -44.61 31.45 7.85
C MET A 1 -43.23 31.31 7.23
N ASP A 2 -42.43 30.49 7.87
CA ASP A 2 -41.06 30.25 7.50
C ASP A 2 -41.01 29.03 6.56
N SER A 3 -40.87 29.29 5.26
CA SER A 3 -40.80 28.23 4.27
C SER A 3 -39.33 27.82 4.11
N SER A 4 -38.87 26.93 5.01
CA SER A 4 -37.65 26.21 4.78
C SER A 4 -37.74 25.44 3.47
N PRO A 5 -36.77 25.56 2.56
CA PRO A 5 -36.78 24.79 1.31
C PRO A 5 -36.77 23.31 1.62
N ASP A 6 -37.64 22.59 0.93
CA ASP A 6 -37.85 21.15 1.07
C ASP A 6 -36.50 20.41 0.92
N LEU A 7 -36.29 19.39 1.72
CA LEU A 7 -35.08 18.54 1.72
C LEU A 7 -34.70 18.08 0.30
N ARG A 8 -35.71 17.83 -0.56
CA ARG A 8 -35.50 17.47 -1.97
C ARG A 8 -34.87 18.60 -2.80
N THR A 9 -35.24 19.84 -2.52
CA THR A 9 -34.67 21.03 -3.20
C THR A 9 -33.22 21.23 -2.78
N ARG A 10 -32.90 21.04 -1.48
CA ARG A 10 -31.52 21.11 -0.97
C ARG A 10 -30.64 19.97 -1.48
N ILE A 11 -31.19 18.77 -1.64
CA ILE A 11 -30.47 17.65 -2.24
C ILE A 11 -30.25 17.90 -3.74
N ALA A 12 -31.25 18.43 -4.46
CA ALA A 12 -31.11 18.78 -5.87
C ALA A 12 -30.10 19.92 -6.08
N GLU A 13 -30.08 20.93 -5.22
CA GLU A 13 -29.06 22.00 -5.22
C GLU A 13 -27.66 21.46 -4.91
N PHE A 14 -27.53 20.53 -3.96
CA PHE A 14 -26.26 19.87 -3.65
C PHE A 14 -25.76 18.98 -4.80
N LEU A 15 -26.67 18.29 -5.49
CA LEU A 15 -26.35 17.47 -6.67
C LEU A 15 -26.13 18.29 -7.95
N SER A 16 -26.58 19.56 -7.98
CA SER A 16 -26.36 20.48 -9.11
C SER A 16 -25.13 21.38 -8.93
N GLN A 17 -24.45 21.31 -7.78
CA GLN A 17 -23.10 21.87 -7.67
C GLN A 17 -22.22 21.06 -8.60
N ASP A 18 -21.75 21.70 -9.67
CA ASP A 18 -20.76 21.14 -10.58
C ASP A 18 -19.57 20.67 -9.74
N LEU A 19 -19.49 19.36 -9.53
CA LEU A 19 -18.30 18.77 -8.93
C LEU A 19 -17.11 19.22 -9.77
N PRO A 20 -16.08 19.80 -9.19
CA PRO A 20 -14.94 20.28 -9.96
C PRO A 20 -14.43 19.17 -10.86
N ALA A 21 -14.28 19.45 -12.15
CA ALA A 21 -13.78 18.47 -13.11
C ALA A 21 -12.45 17.92 -12.59
N THR A 22 -12.31 16.61 -12.55
CA THR A 22 -11.07 15.96 -12.13
C THR A 22 -10.24 15.56 -13.34
N ASN A 23 -8.91 15.67 -13.22
CA ASN A 23 -7.97 15.17 -14.20
C ASN A 23 -7.90 13.64 -14.18
N LYS A 24 -7.06 13.05 -15.06
CA LYS A 24 -6.87 11.59 -15.14
C LYS A 24 -6.27 10.97 -13.86
N GLN A 25 -5.63 11.77 -13.03
CA GLN A 25 -4.98 11.38 -11.78
C GLN A 25 -5.94 11.42 -10.59
N GLY A 26 -7.14 11.99 -10.77
CA GLY A 26 -8.13 12.14 -9.71
C GLY A 26 -7.96 13.42 -8.88
N GLU A 27 -7.11 14.35 -9.33
CA GLU A 27 -6.92 15.68 -8.76
C GLU A 27 -7.80 16.71 -9.48
N ALA A 28 -7.97 17.92 -8.92
CA ALA A 28 -8.71 18.99 -9.57
C ALA A 28 -8.12 19.33 -10.95
N ALA A 29 -8.95 19.42 -11.97
CA ALA A 29 -8.53 19.85 -13.29
C ALA A 29 -8.41 21.39 -13.30
N ILE A 30 -7.27 21.87 -13.78
CA ILE A 30 -7.01 23.31 -13.89
C ILE A 30 -7.24 23.73 -15.34
N ALA A 31 -8.10 24.71 -15.55
CA ALA A 31 -8.34 25.30 -16.85
C ALA A 31 -7.21 26.28 -17.22
N MET A 32 -6.66 26.13 -18.43
CA MET A 32 -5.59 26.98 -18.95
C MET A 32 -5.91 27.48 -20.36
N ALA A 33 -5.53 28.71 -20.66
CA ALA A 33 -5.45 29.19 -22.01
C ALA A 33 -4.00 29.10 -22.52
N ALA A 34 -3.81 28.67 -23.77
CA ALA A 34 -2.49 28.65 -24.41
C ALA A 34 -2.62 29.19 -25.85
N GLY A 35 -1.63 29.99 -26.29
CA GLY A 35 -1.59 30.59 -27.62
C GLY A 35 -1.49 32.09 -27.59
N HIS A 36 -1.33 32.71 -28.80
CA HIS A 36 -1.21 34.16 -29.01
C HIS A 36 -2.32 34.68 -29.94
N GLU A 37 -3.53 34.17 -29.82
CA GLU A 37 -4.66 34.62 -30.64
C GLU A 37 -5.43 35.75 -29.92
N GLY A 38 -4.92 36.96 -29.98
CA GLY A 38 -5.52 38.13 -29.36
C GLY A 38 -5.25 38.26 -27.87
N GLU A 39 -6.14 38.94 -27.14
CA GLU A 39 -6.14 38.99 -25.66
C GLU A 39 -7.34 38.20 -25.13
N PRO A 40 -7.25 36.89 -25.02
CA PRO A 40 -8.35 36.09 -24.54
C PRO A 40 -8.63 36.35 -23.06
N GLU A 41 -9.89 36.28 -22.66
CA GLU A 41 -10.25 36.23 -21.26
C GLU A 41 -9.63 34.93 -20.66
N LEU A 42 -8.79 35.09 -19.61
CA LEU A 42 -8.10 33.96 -19.00
C LEU A 42 -9.10 33.14 -18.21
N PRO A 43 -9.09 31.79 -18.38
CA PRO A 43 -9.94 30.92 -17.58
C PRO A 43 -9.50 30.94 -16.13
N GLY A 44 -10.45 31.09 -15.22
CA GLY A 44 -10.23 30.95 -13.77
C GLY A 44 -10.71 29.59 -13.27
N THR A 45 -9.95 28.99 -12.40
CA THR A 45 -10.34 27.75 -11.75
C THR A 45 -10.26 27.91 -10.23
N TYR A 46 -11.36 27.62 -9.54
CA TYR A 46 -11.35 27.45 -8.10
C TYR A 46 -10.94 26.02 -7.80
N VAL A 47 -9.80 25.85 -7.14
CA VAL A 47 -9.33 24.53 -6.68
C VAL A 47 -9.74 24.38 -5.23
N ASP A 48 -10.51 23.35 -4.93
CA ASP A 48 -10.83 23.00 -3.56
C ASP A 48 -9.55 22.62 -2.80
N TYR A 49 -9.46 23.11 -1.57
CA TYR A 49 -8.38 22.78 -0.65
C TYR A 49 -8.95 22.15 0.61
N GLU A 50 -8.17 21.27 1.21
CA GLU A 50 -8.57 20.66 2.46
C GLU A 50 -8.53 21.71 3.58
N ALA A 51 -9.67 21.94 4.23
CA ALA A 51 -9.80 22.93 5.31
C ALA A 51 -9.12 22.48 6.62
N GLY A 52 -8.73 21.21 6.72
CA GLY A 52 -8.04 20.61 7.85
C GLY A 52 -6.94 19.65 7.41
N PRO A 53 -6.04 19.28 8.32
CA PRO A 53 -5.03 18.28 8.03
C PRO A 53 -5.67 16.91 7.77
N ARG A 54 -5.08 16.13 6.87
CA ARG A 54 -5.45 14.73 6.71
C ARG A 54 -5.06 13.94 7.95
N GLU A 55 -6.01 13.23 8.51
CA GLU A 55 -5.80 12.36 9.65
C GLU A 55 -5.72 10.92 9.19
N TYR A 56 -4.70 10.20 9.65
CA TYR A 56 -4.53 8.78 9.38
C TYR A 56 -4.46 8.04 10.71
N GLU A 57 -5.40 7.13 10.93
CA GLU A 57 -5.38 6.26 12.10
C GLU A 57 -4.24 5.26 12.00
N LEU A 58 -3.53 5.06 13.11
CA LEU A 58 -2.49 4.04 13.20
C LEU A 58 -3.08 2.75 13.79
N ALA A 59 -2.83 1.65 13.13
CA ALA A 59 -3.06 0.32 13.69
C ALA A 59 -1.91 -0.08 14.61
N VAL A 60 -2.16 -1.01 15.50
CA VAL A 60 -1.16 -1.58 16.39
C VAL A 60 -1.04 -3.09 16.21
N ALA A 61 0.19 -3.58 16.06
CA ALA A 61 0.50 -4.99 16.28
C ALA A 61 1.33 -5.11 17.55
N GLN A 62 0.92 -6.00 18.45
CA GLN A 62 1.60 -6.15 19.72
C GLN A 62 1.54 -7.60 20.23
N THR A 63 2.55 -7.98 20.99
CA THR A 63 2.60 -9.28 21.66
C THR A 63 3.40 -9.20 22.96
N ILE A 64 3.21 -10.18 23.83
CA ILE A 64 4.00 -10.32 25.06
C ILE A 64 4.95 -11.51 24.90
N LEU A 65 6.23 -11.21 24.74
CA LEU A 65 7.28 -12.22 24.83
C LEU A 65 7.48 -12.61 26.31
N ARG A 66 7.48 -13.90 26.58
CA ARG A 66 7.73 -14.49 27.89
C ARG A 66 8.99 -15.33 27.84
N VAL A 67 9.96 -15.04 28.71
CA VAL A 67 11.24 -15.74 28.77
C VAL A 67 11.49 -16.21 30.19
N HIS A 68 11.83 -17.47 30.37
CA HIS A 68 12.27 -17.97 31.66
C HIS A 68 13.66 -17.40 32.02
N THR A 69 13.78 -16.69 33.14
CA THR A 69 15.05 -16.07 33.55
C THR A 69 16.16 -17.09 33.70
N ARG A 70 15.87 -18.27 34.20
CA ARG A 70 16.87 -19.35 34.30
C ARG A 70 17.49 -19.75 32.97
N VAL A 71 16.69 -19.75 31.88
CA VAL A 71 17.20 -20.07 30.55
C VAL A 71 18.09 -18.95 30.05
N ALA A 72 17.67 -17.69 30.23
CA ALA A 72 18.45 -16.54 29.84
C ALA A 72 19.78 -16.46 30.62
N ASP A 73 19.76 -16.74 31.91
CA ASP A 73 20.94 -16.58 32.78
C ASP A 73 21.92 -17.78 32.68
N LEU A 74 21.42 -19.02 32.56
CA LEU A 74 22.24 -20.22 32.63
C LEU A 74 22.68 -20.76 31.25
N TYR A 75 21.94 -20.47 30.19
CA TYR A 75 22.19 -21.04 28.86
C TYR A 75 22.44 -19.98 27.78
N ASN A 76 22.89 -18.81 28.19
CA ASN A 76 23.05 -17.65 27.30
C ASN A 76 24.36 -17.63 26.47
N GLY A 77 25.25 -18.61 26.67
CA GLY A 77 26.47 -18.72 25.89
C GLY A 77 26.47 -19.96 24.97
N PRO A 78 26.98 -19.87 23.73
CA PRO A 78 27.63 -18.74 23.09
C PRO A 78 26.67 -17.75 22.39
N MET A 79 25.34 -17.96 22.49
CA MET A 79 24.31 -17.14 21.86
C MET A 79 23.39 -16.56 22.91
N ASP A 80 23.10 -15.25 22.83
CA ASP A 80 22.08 -14.62 23.67
C ASP A 80 20.68 -15.11 23.28
N GLN A 81 20.10 -15.96 24.10
CA GLN A 81 18.79 -16.55 23.84
C GLN A 81 17.64 -15.53 23.96
N LEU A 82 17.77 -14.53 24.82
CA LEU A 82 16.79 -13.45 24.92
C LEU A 82 16.77 -12.63 23.65
N GLU A 83 17.95 -12.23 23.16
CA GLU A 83 18.07 -11.47 21.92
C GLU A 83 17.52 -12.26 20.73
N GLN A 84 17.81 -13.55 20.65
CA GLN A 84 17.27 -14.43 19.61
C GLN A 84 15.73 -14.53 19.67
N GLN A 85 15.14 -14.65 20.84
CA GLN A 85 13.69 -14.70 21.00
C GLN A 85 13.05 -13.34 20.68
N LEU A 86 13.69 -12.23 21.04
CA LEU A 86 13.24 -10.89 20.65
C LEU A 86 13.29 -10.71 19.13
N ARG A 87 14.37 -11.15 18.48
CA ARG A 87 14.50 -11.09 17.02
C ARG A 87 13.34 -11.83 16.34
N LEU A 88 13.07 -13.07 16.73
CA LEU A 88 11.96 -13.86 16.19
C LEU A 88 10.60 -13.20 16.43
N THR A 89 10.42 -12.57 17.60
CA THR A 89 9.19 -11.87 17.94
C THR A 89 9.01 -10.62 17.06
N VAL A 90 10.08 -9.87 16.81
CA VAL A 90 10.07 -8.71 15.92
C VAL A 90 9.80 -9.11 14.48
N GLU A 91 10.40 -10.20 14.01
CA GLU A 91 10.13 -10.76 12.66
C GLU A 91 8.65 -11.12 12.50
N ALA A 92 8.05 -11.79 13.49
CA ALA A 92 6.63 -12.14 13.45
C ALA A 92 5.71 -10.90 13.46
N LEU A 93 6.08 -9.85 14.20
CA LEU A 93 5.35 -8.58 14.19
C LEU A 93 5.46 -7.86 12.84
N ARG A 94 6.65 -7.85 12.24
CA ARG A 94 6.86 -7.28 10.88
C ARG A 94 6.04 -8.03 9.84
N GLU A 95 6.01 -9.35 9.88
CA GLU A 95 5.16 -10.14 9.00
C GLU A 95 3.66 -9.81 9.16
N ARG A 96 3.21 -9.59 10.39
CA ARG A 96 1.84 -9.15 10.64
C ARG A 96 1.61 -7.74 10.12
N GLN A 97 2.55 -6.82 10.33
CA GLN A 97 2.50 -5.46 9.80
C GLN A 97 2.39 -5.45 8.27
N GLU A 98 3.22 -6.21 7.56
CA GLU A 98 3.15 -6.35 6.11
C GLU A 98 1.80 -6.87 5.64
N TRP A 99 1.26 -7.85 6.35
CA TRP A 99 -0.05 -8.40 6.04
C TRP A 99 -1.15 -7.34 6.19
N GLU A 100 -1.15 -6.60 7.29
CA GLU A 100 -2.13 -5.54 7.55
C GLU A 100 -2.00 -4.39 6.53
N MET A 101 -0.79 -3.97 6.19
CA MET A 101 -0.57 -2.92 5.18
C MET A 101 -1.18 -3.26 3.82
N LEU A 102 -1.32 -4.53 3.49
CA LEU A 102 -1.94 -4.98 2.25
C LEU A 102 -3.43 -5.25 2.41
N ASN A 103 -3.83 -5.94 3.49
CA ASN A 103 -5.14 -6.59 3.61
C ASN A 103 -6.10 -5.91 4.58
N ASN A 104 -5.66 -4.94 5.38
CA ASN A 104 -6.54 -4.21 6.27
C ASN A 104 -7.61 -3.45 5.48
N ARG A 105 -8.87 -3.45 5.96
CA ARG A 105 -9.98 -2.81 5.25
C ARG A 105 -9.92 -1.29 5.32
N ASP A 106 -9.35 -0.74 6.39
CA ASP A 106 -9.38 0.69 6.67
C ASP A 106 -8.23 1.43 5.97
N PHE A 107 -7.03 0.84 5.91
CA PHE A 107 -5.86 1.48 5.30
C PHE A 107 -5.06 0.55 4.35
N GLY A 108 -5.40 -0.73 4.25
CA GLY A 108 -4.66 -1.69 3.43
C GLY A 108 -4.73 -1.38 1.94
N LEU A 109 -3.63 -1.53 1.24
CA LEU A 109 -3.47 -1.10 -0.15
C LEU A 109 -4.44 -1.80 -1.10
N LEU A 110 -4.80 -3.06 -0.84
CA LEU A 110 -5.77 -3.79 -1.66
C LEU A 110 -7.18 -3.22 -1.58
N HIS A 111 -7.54 -2.57 -0.48
CA HIS A 111 -8.88 -2.05 -0.25
C HIS A 111 -9.01 -0.54 -0.52
N ASN A 112 -7.91 0.21 -0.39
CA ASN A 112 -7.92 1.67 -0.44
C ASN A 112 -7.40 2.27 -1.76
N ALA A 113 -7.30 1.46 -2.82
CA ALA A 113 -7.09 1.99 -4.16
C ALA A 113 -8.38 2.63 -4.69
N ASP A 114 -8.27 3.79 -5.32
CA ASP A 114 -9.39 4.49 -5.98
C ASP A 114 -10.07 3.57 -7.01
N SER A 115 -11.39 3.63 -7.11
CA SER A 115 -12.16 2.78 -8.03
C SER A 115 -11.75 2.96 -9.49
N ARG A 116 -11.36 4.18 -9.90
CA ARG A 116 -10.85 4.49 -11.24
C ARG A 116 -9.47 3.90 -11.52
N GLN A 117 -8.74 3.52 -10.48
CA GLN A 117 -7.43 2.91 -10.53
C GLN A 117 -7.47 1.38 -10.42
N ARG A 118 -8.67 0.81 -10.37
CA ARG A 118 -8.90 -0.64 -10.40
C ARG A 118 -9.18 -1.09 -11.82
N ILE A 119 -8.48 -2.14 -12.23
CA ILE A 119 -8.62 -2.77 -13.54
C ILE A 119 -8.91 -4.24 -13.31
N HIS A 120 -9.86 -4.79 -14.04
CA HIS A 120 -10.12 -6.23 -14.02
C HIS A 120 -9.45 -6.88 -15.23
N THR A 121 -8.80 -8.02 -15.03
CA THR A 121 -8.43 -8.87 -16.16
C THR A 121 -9.70 -9.30 -16.90
N ARG A 122 -9.64 -9.38 -18.22
CA ARG A 122 -10.80 -9.78 -19.01
C ARG A 122 -11.14 -11.25 -18.80
N SER A 123 -10.12 -12.10 -18.82
CA SER A 123 -10.19 -13.52 -18.49
C SER A 123 -8.76 -14.12 -18.55
N GLY A 124 -8.51 -15.10 -17.72
CA GLY A 124 -7.25 -15.83 -17.73
C GLY A 124 -6.09 -15.19 -16.95
N PRO A 125 -4.87 -15.64 -17.18
CA PRO A 125 -3.67 -15.11 -16.55
C PRO A 125 -3.39 -13.67 -16.96
N PRO A 126 -2.59 -12.91 -16.18
CA PRO A 126 -2.31 -11.51 -16.47
C PRO A 126 -1.50 -11.41 -17.77
N THR A 127 -2.00 -10.57 -18.69
CA THR A 127 -1.36 -10.40 -20.00
C THR A 127 -0.46 -9.16 -20.03
N PRO A 128 0.48 -9.07 -21.01
CA PRO A 128 1.22 -7.85 -21.30
C PRO A 128 0.33 -6.60 -21.46
N ASN A 129 -0.82 -6.74 -22.09
CA ASN A 129 -1.76 -5.64 -22.29
C ASN A 129 -2.38 -5.16 -20.97
N ASP A 130 -2.69 -6.07 -20.03
CA ASP A 130 -3.21 -5.70 -18.72
C ASP A 130 -2.17 -4.93 -17.92
N MET A 131 -0.91 -5.35 -17.99
CA MET A 131 0.19 -4.66 -17.32
C MET A 131 0.49 -3.30 -17.97
N ASP A 132 0.43 -3.20 -19.30
CA ASP A 132 0.59 -1.93 -20.02
C ASP A 132 -0.59 -0.98 -19.73
N GLU A 133 -1.83 -1.47 -19.65
CA GLU A 133 -2.99 -0.68 -19.23
C GLU A 133 -2.82 -0.17 -17.80
N LEU A 134 -2.36 -1.04 -16.89
CA LEU A 134 -2.09 -0.67 -15.52
C LEU A 134 -1.04 0.46 -15.43
N LEU A 135 0.01 0.42 -16.25
CA LEU A 135 1.02 1.49 -16.32
C LEU A 135 0.48 2.77 -16.95
N SER A 136 -0.30 2.67 -18.03
CA SER A 136 -0.75 3.83 -18.81
C SER A 136 -1.69 4.77 -18.05
N ARG A 137 -2.34 4.28 -17.01
CA ARG A 137 -3.26 5.06 -16.17
C ARG A 137 -2.55 5.91 -15.12
N ARG A 138 -1.24 5.75 -14.94
CA ARG A 138 -0.48 6.33 -13.82
C ARG A 138 0.75 7.09 -14.29
N ARG A 139 1.13 8.04 -13.47
CA ARG A 139 2.43 8.74 -13.58
C ARG A 139 3.47 7.97 -12.78
N ASN A 140 4.67 7.79 -13.35
CA ASN A 140 5.87 7.37 -12.62
C ASN A 140 5.71 6.12 -11.73
N THR A 141 5.05 5.07 -12.21
CA THR A 141 5.01 3.81 -11.47
C THR A 141 6.44 3.33 -11.17
N ARG A 142 6.75 3.10 -9.90
CA ARG A 142 8.09 2.74 -9.44
C ARG A 142 8.26 1.24 -9.28
N LEU A 143 7.18 0.53 -8.93
CA LEU A 143 7.24 -0.91 -8.70
C LEU A 143 5.88 -1.57 -8.89
N PHE A 144 5.92 -2.87 -9.12
CA PHE A 144 4.79 -3.77 -8.96
C PHE A 144 4.99 -4.65 -7.73
N LEU A 145 3.90 -4.95 -7.02
CA LEU A 145 3.84 -6.03 -6.04
C LEU A 145 2.86 -7.09 -6.53
N ALA A 146 3.30 -8.34 -6.55
CA ALA A 146 2.47 -9.44 -7.00
C ALA A 146 2.75 -10.73 -6.20
N HIS A 147 1.73 -11.57 -6.06
CA HIS A 147 1.95 -12.90 -5.50
C HIS A 147 2.92 -13.69 -6.40
N PRO A 148 3.88 -14.49 -5.86
CA PRO A 148 4.85 -15.23 -6.68
C PRO A 148 4.22 -16.07 -7.79
N ARG A 149 3.06 -16.68 -7.54
CA ARG A 149 2.31 -17.44 -8.55
C ARG A 149 1.78 -16.56 -9.68
N ALA A 150 1.39 -15.31 -9.40
CA ALA A 150 0.96 -14.35 -10.42
C ALA A 150 2.13 -13.91 -11.31
N ILE A 151 3.30 -13.69 -10.71
CA ILE A 151 4.54 -13.39 -11.44
C ILE A 151 4.84 -14.55 -12.41
N ALA A 152 4.80 -15.79 -11.92
CA ALA A 152 5.04 -16.95 -12.76
C ALA A 152 3.99 -17.09 -13.89
N ALA A 153 2.71 -16.80 -13.61
CA ALA A 153 1.64 -16.82 -14.60
C ALA A 153 1.88 -15.76 -15.69
N PHE A 154 2.25 -14.54 -15.30
CA PHE A 154 2.57 -13.44 -16.22
C PHE A 154 3.74 -13.78 -17.14
N PHE A 155 4.84 -14.32 -16.62
CA PHE A 155 5.98 -14.68 -17.45
C PHE A 155 5.70 -15.89 -18.34
N ARG A 156 4.86 -16.85 -17.94
CA ARG A 156 4.39 -17.90 -18.84
C ARG A 156 3.60 -17.31 -20.01
N GLU A 157 2.74 -16.33 -19.74
CA GLU A 157 1.96 -15.64 -20.77
C GLU A 157 2.87 -14.83 -21.71
N CYS A 158 3.88 -14.14 -21.19
CA CYS A 158 4.90 -13.48 -22.02
C CYS A 158 5.63 -14.48 -22.93
N ASN A 159 6.10 -15.59 -22.36
CA ASN A 159 6.82 -16.63 -23.10
C ASN A 159 5.96 -17.26 -24.23
N SER A 160 4.68 -17.50 -23.97
CA SER A 160 3.75 -18.04 -24.97
C SER A 160 3.59 -17.11 -26.18
N ARG A 161 3.81 -15.80 -25.97
CA ARG A 161 3.77 -14.75 -27.01
C ARG A 161 5.14 -14.43 -27.60
N GLY A 162 6.18 -15.14 -27.19
CA GLY A 162 7.56 -14.87 -27.64
C GLY A 162 8.16 -13.57 -27.06
N LEU A 163 7.62 -13.08 -25.96
CA LEU A 163 8.12 -11.90 -25.26
C LEU A 163 9.02 -12.33 -24.10
N TYR A 164 10.20 -11.73 -24.02
CA TYR A 164 11.21 -12.00 -23.00
C TYR A 164 11.58 -10.69 -22.29
N PRO A 165 10.81 -10.28 -21.28
CA PRO A 165 11.07 -9.03 -20.57
C PRO A 165 12.45 -9.03 -19.91
N ALA A 166 13.16 -7.91 -20.01
CA ALA A 166 14.42 -7.73 -19.33
C ALA A 166 14.20 -7.55 -17.82
N SER A 167 15.16 -7.98 -17.00
CA SER A 167 15.17 -7.68 -15.57
C SER A 167 15.61 -6.24 -15.33
N ALA A 168 15.15 -5.64 -14.23
CA ALA A 168 15.66 -4.39 -13.70
C ALA A 168 16.76 -4.67 -12.66
N ASP A 169 17.74 -3.80 -12.56
CA ASP A 169 18.70 -3.80 -11.47
C ASP A 169 18.14 -2.96 -10.32
N VAL A 170 18.05 -3.55 -9.14
CA VAL A 170 17.63 -2.88 -7.91
C VAL A 170 18.66 -3.21 -6.84
N ASP A 171 19.44 -2.22 -6.42
CA ASP A 171 20.50 -2.35 -5.41
C ASP A 171 21.51 -3.48 -5.71
N GLY A 172 21.86 -3.66 -6.99
CA GLY A 172 22.78 -4.69 -7.45
C GLY A 172 22.16 -6.09 -7.62
N HIS A 173 20.84 -6.21 -7.48
CA HIS A 173 20.10 -7.45 -7.69
C HIS A 173 19.22 -7.38 -8.94
N HIS A 174 19.28 -8.43 -9.77
CA HIS A 174 18.41 -8.55 -10.92
C HIS A 174 17.01 -9.02 -10.49
N VAL A 175 16.04 -8.12 -10.62
CA VAL A 175 14.64 -8.36 -10.28
C VAL A 175 13.81 -8.47 -11.57
N PRO A 176 12.85 -9.39 -11.66
CA PRO A 176 11.90 -9.43 -12.76
C PRO A 176 11.27 -8.05 -12.98
N ALA A 177 11.11 -7.64 -14.24
CA ALA A 177 10.57 -6.32 -14.54
C ALA A 177 9.64 -6.35 -15.75
N TRP A 178 8.73 -5.38 -15.82
CA TRP A 178 7.94 -5.09 -17.01
C TRP A 178 8.13 -3.62 -17.41
N ARG A 179 8.49 -3.38 -18.67
CA ARG A 179 8.79 -2.03 -19.18
C ARG A 179 9.79 -1.22 -18.31
N GLY A 180 10.75 -1.91 -17.71
CA GLY A 180 11.73 -1.29 -16.82
C GLY A 180 11.25 -1.08 -15.37
N VAL A 181 9.99 -1.39 -15.05
CA VAL A 181 9.44 -1.31 -13.70
C VAL A 181 9.60 -2.67 -13.01
N PRO A 182 10.30 -2.75 -11.87
CA PRO A 182 10.54 -4.00 -11.15
C PRO A 182 9.25 -4.60 -10.60
N ILE A 183 9.19 -5.93 -10.56
CA ILE A 183 8.07 -6.70 -10.01
C ILE A 183 8.57 -7.45 -8.78
N PHE A 184 8.14 -7.02 -7.60
CA PHE A 184 8.53 -7.65 -6.34
C PHE A 184 7.54 -8.73 -5.93
N PRO A 185 8.03 -9.90 -5.49
CA PRO A 185 7.17 -10.94 -4.96
C PRO A 185 6.64 -10.56 -3.57
N CYS A 186 5.34 -10.76 -3.35
CA CYS A 186 4.70 -10.56 -2.06
C CYS A 186 3.70 -11.68 -1.77
N GLY A 187 4.06 -12.61 -0.88
CA GLY A 187 3.21 -13.73 -0.47
C GLY A 187 2.04 -13.32 0.43
N LYS A 188 1.96 -12.05 0.85
CA LYS A 188 0.85 -11.54 1.68
C LYS A 188 -0.36 -11.10 0.85
N ILE A 189 -0.21 -10.98 -0.48
CA ILE A 189 -1.35 -10.76 -1.38
C ILE A 189 -2.16 -12.05 -1.43
N PRO A 190 -3.47 -12.03 -1.10
CA PRO A 190 -4.27 -13.23 -0.99
C PRO A 190 -4.48 -13.89 -2.35
N VAL A 191 -4.59 -15.21 -2.30
CA VAL A 191 -5.08 -16.04 -3.41
C VAL A 191 -6.43 -16.60 -2.97
N THR A 192 -7.45 -16.38 -3.79
CA THR A 192 -8.79 -16.89 -3.52
C THR A 192 -8.89 -18.40 -3.77
N ASP A 193 -9.96 -19.02 -3.30
CA ASP A 193 -10.27 -20.43 -3.57
C ASP A 193 -10.46 -20.72 -5.08
N GLN A 194 -10.77 -19.68 -5.87
CA GLN A 194 -10.88 -19.76 -7.32
C GLN A 194 -9.53 -19.58 -8.04
N ALA A 195 -8.42 -19.64 -7.30
CA ALA A 195 -7.07 -19.41 -7.80
C ALA A 195 -6.91 -18.04 -8.51
N THR A 196 -7.57 -17.00 -8.00
CA THR A 196 -7.40 -15.62 -8.44
C THR A 196 -6.67 -14.80 -7.38
N THR A 197 -5.98 -13.76 -7.81
CA THR A 197 -5.23 -12.84 -6.97
C THR A 197 -5.25 -11.43 -7.55
N SER A 198 -4.45 -10.52 -7.01
CA SER A 198 -4.30 -9.15 -7.50
C SER A 198 -2.82 -8.81 -7.74
N ILE A 199 -2.57 -7.85 -8.63
CA ILE A 199 -1.27 -7.22 -8.84
C ILE A 199 -1.42 -5.73 -8.52
N LEU A 200 -0.53 -5.22 -7.69
CA LEU A 200 -0.47 -3.80 -7.33
C LEU A 200 0.60 -3.11 -8.17
N ALA A 201 0.30 -1.91 -8.65
CA ALA A 201 1.28 -1.01 -9.26
C ALA A 201 1.30 0.28 -8.45
N MET A 202 2.47 0.73 -8.03
CA MET A 202 2.53 1.88 -7.14
C MET A 202 3.74 2.77 -7.40
N ARG A 203 3.56 4.03 -7.03
CA ARG A 203 4.58 5.04 -6.84
C ARG A 203 4.75 5.25 -5.33
N THR A 204 5.95 5.33 -4.84
CA THR A 204 6.25 5.48 -3.41
C THR A 204 6.99 6.78 -3.13
N GLY A 205 6.86 7.27 -1.91
CA GLY A 205 7.57 8.44 -1.42
C GLY A 205 6.73 9.71 -1.35
N LEU A 206 7.06 10.55 -0.36
CA LEU A 206 6.35 11.79 -0.09
C LEU A 206 6.56 12.82 -1.22
N GLU A 207 7.78 12.97 -1.70
CA GLU A 207 8.13 13.93 -2.76
C GLU A 207 7.41 13.65 -4.09
N GLU A 208 7.15 12.37 -4.36
CA GLU A 208 6.44 11.93 -5.56
C GLU A 208 4.92 11.82 -5.33
N GLN A 209 4.40 12.30 -4.21
CA GLN A 209 2.97 12.15 -3.87
C GLN A 209 2.50 10.69 -3.96
N GLY A 210 3.35 9.77 -3.53
CA GLY A 210 3.17 8.33 -3.68
C GLY A 210 2.43 7.68 -2.52
N VAL A 211 2.57 6.36 -2.45
CA VAL A 211 2.21 5.57 -1.27
C VAL A 211 3.30 5.75 -0.22
N ILE A 212 2.92 6.03 1.00
CA ILE A 212 3.84 6.15 2.14
C ILE A 212 3.42 5.23 3.27
N ALA A 213 4.41 4.68 3.98
CA ALA A 213 4.19 4.00 5.24
C ALA A 213 4.29 5.02 6.39
N LEU A 214 3.37 4.93 7.32
CA LEU A 214 3.32 5.76 8.52
C LEU A 214 3.67 4.91 9.74
N HIS A 215 4.41 5.47 10.66
CA HIS A 215 4.71 4.86 11.95
C HIS A 215 4.78 5.94 13.03
N GLN A 216 4.50 5.56 14.27
CA GLN A 216 4.65 6.47 15.41
C GLN A 216 6.11 6.49 15.86
N THR A 217 6.64 7.67 16.10
CA THR A 217 7.98 7.89 16.69
C THR A 217 7.87 8.36 18.12
N GLY A 218 8.97 8.24 18.89
CA GLY A 218 9.02 8.70 20.27
C GLY A 218 8.28 7.77 21.24
N LEU A 219 8.20 6.49 20.91
CA LEU A 219 7.62 5.47 21.79
C LEU A 219 8.52 5.25 23.03
N PRO A 220 7.94 4.97 24.22
CA PRO A 220 8.74 4.50 25.33
C PRO A 220 9.47 3.21 24.98
N ASP A 221 10.76 3.12 25.36
CA ASP A 221 11.63 1.98 25.06
C ASP A 221 11.72 1.64 23.56
N GLU A 222 11.69 2.67 22.70
CA GLU A 222 11.81 2.52 21.24
C GLU A 222 13.20 1.97 20.89
N ARG A 223 13.24 0.86 20.14
CA ARG A 223 14.49 0.25 19.63
C ARG A 223 14.76 0.59 18.18
N GLU A 224 13.72 0.69 17.38
CA GLU A 224 13.75 1.11 15.99
C GLU A 224 12.54 2.02 15.76
N PRO A 225 12.55 2.89 14.74
CA PRO A 225 11.42 3.77 14.46
C PRO A 225 10.09 3.01 14.39
N GLY A 226 9.17 3.34 15.29
CA GLY A 226 7.86 2.70 15.40
C GLY A 226 7.82 1.34 16.11
N LEU A 227 8.96 0.83 16.61
CA LEU A 227 9.05 -0.45 17.33
C LEU A 227 9.49 -0.21 18.79
N SER A 228 8.65 -0.59 19.73
CA SER A 228 8.91 -0.52 21.18
C SER A 228 9.06 -1.92 21.77
N VAL A 229 10.06 -2.09 22.65
CA VAL A 229 10.30 -3.32 23.41
C VAL A 229 10.38 -2.97 24.89
N ARG A 230 9.26 -3.05 25.60
CA ARG A 230 9.12 -2.63 26.99
C ARG A 230 9.22 -3.82 27.94
N PHE A 231 10.12 -3.76 28.90
CA PHE A 231 10.17 -4.72 29.99
C PHE A 231 9.01 -4.51 30.97
N MET A 232 8.23 -5.55 31.23
CA MET A 232 7.02 -5.51 32.06
C MET A 232 7.22 -6.14 33.46
N GLY A 233 8.44 -6.54 33.78
CA GLY A 233 8.74 -7.21 35.06
C GLY A 233 8.86 -8.73 34.95
N VAL A 234 9.16 -9.34 36.10
CA VAL A 234 9.31 -10.78 36.27
C VAL A 234 8.17 -11.30 37.14
N SER A 235 7.55 -12.40 36.71
CA SER A 235 6.48 -13.05 37.48
C SER A 235 7.05 -13.88 38.64
N ASP A 236 6.16 -14.32 39.57
CA ASP A 236 6.50 -15.21 40.70
C ASP A 236 7.07 -16.57 40.25
N GLN A 237 6.87 -16.94 39.00
CA GLN A 237 7.41 -18.13 38.36
C GLN A 237 8.76 -17.89 37.66
N ALA A 238 9.43 -16.78 37.95
CA ALA A 238 10.68 -16.37 37.32
C ALA A 238 10.59 -16.24 35.78
N ILE A 239 9.45 -15.72 35.28
CA ILE A 239 9.24 -15.44 33.86
C ILE A 239 9.35 -13.92 33.65
N ALA A 240 10.34 -13.50 32.87
CA ALA A 240 10.46 -12.13 32.38
C ALA A 240 9.48 -11.91 31.24
N ARG A 241 8.80 -10.74 31.26
CA ARG A 241 7.82 -10.38 30.24
C ARG A 241 8.26 -9.10 29.53
N TYR A 242 8.17 -9.12 28.21
CA TYR A 242 8.45 -7.96 27.34
C TYR A 242 7.23 -7.69 26.46
N LEU A 243 6.68 -6.48 26.54
CA LEU A 243 5.68 -6.00 25.58
C LEU A 243 6.44 -5.52 24.34
N VAL A 244 6.20 -6.17 23.21
CA VAL A 244 6.73 -5.77 21.90
C VAL A 244 5.56 -5.24 21.09
N SER A 245 5.66 -3.98 20.63
CA SER A 245 4.58 -3.30 19.92
C SER A 245 5.11 -2.45 18.78
N THR A 246 4.34 -2.40 17.68
CA THR A 246 4.59 -1.50 16.55
C THR A 246 3.29 -0.80 16.16
N TYR A 247 3.37 0.50 15.84
CA TYR A 247 2.25 1.33 15.40
C TYR A 247 2.52 1.77 13.97
N PHE A 248 1.58 1.49 13.08
CA PHE A 248 1.78 1.69 11.65
C PHE A 248 0.47 1.94 10.91
N SER A 249 0.58 2.53 9.74
CA SER A 249 -0.49 2.65 8.75
C SER A 249 0.11 2.80 7.36
N ALA A 250 -0.73 2.82 6.34
CA ALA A 250 -0.35 3.17 4.98
C ALA A 250 -1.24 4.29 4.46
N ALA A 251 -0.67 5.22 3.73
CA ALA A 251 -1.40 6.32 3.12
C ALA A 251 -1.13 6.40 1.62
N VAL A 252 -2.20 6.59 0.85
CA VAL A 252 -2.14 6.87 -0.59
C VAL A 252 -2.38 8.36 -0.76
N LEU A 253 -1.34 9.11 -1.12
CA LEU A 253 -1.41 10.58 -1.13
C LEU A 253 -2.25 11.14 -2.27
N VAL A 254 -2.16 10.53 -3.46
CA VAL A 254 -3.02 10.86 -4.60
C VAL A 254 -3.57 9.58 -5.24
N PRO A 255 -4.76 9.62 -5.83
CA PRO A 255 -5.41 8.41 -6.34
C PRO A 255 -4.59 7.62 -7.35
N ASP A 256 -3.82 8.27 -8.22
CA ASP A 256 -3.00 7.59 -9.23
C ASP A 256 -1.69 6.99 -8.69
N ALA A 257 -1.39 7.18 -7.40
CA ALA A 257 -0.21 6.60 -6.78
C ALA A 257 -0.30 5.07 -6.60
N LEU A 258 -1.52 4.55 -6.52
CA LEU A 258 -1.79 3.13 -6.33
C LEU A 258 -2.81 2.63 -7.35
N GLY A 259 -2.51 1.53 -8.01
CA GLY A 259 -3.44 0.83 -8.85
C GLY A 259 -3.46 -0.66 -8.62
N VAL A 260 -4.59 -1.27 -8.89
CA VAL A 260 -4.82 -2.69 -8.66
C VAL A 260 -5.35 -3.33 -9.93
N LEU A 261 -4.67 -4.39 -10.37
CA LEU A 261 -5.19 -5.33 -11.35
C LEU A 261 -5.85 -6.46 -10.57
N GLU A 262 -7.16 -6.60 -10.70
CA GLU A 262 -7.99 -7.57 -9.97
C GLU A 262 -8.31 -8.80 -10.82
N ASN A 263 -8.74 -9.88 -10.15
CA ASN A 263 -9.17 -11.13 -10.77
C ASN A 263 -8.11 -11.79 -11.66
N VAL A 264 -6.86 -11.65 -11.26
CA VAL A 264 -5.71 -12.27 -11.93
C VAL A 264 -5.75 -13.78 -11.73
N GLU A 265 -6.07 -14.54 -12.76
CA GLU A 265 -6.08 -16.00 -12.70
C GLU A 265 -4.64 -16.56 -12.72
N LEU A 266 -4.38 -17.50 -11.85
CA LEU A 266 -3.04 -18.09 -11.69
C LEU A 266 -2.75 -19.21 -12.68
N GLY A 267 -3.76 -19.63 -13.46
CA GLY A 267 -3.71 -20.81 -14.30
C GLY A 267 -3.71 -22.11 -13.48
N HIS A 268 -3.97 -23.23 -14.11
CA HIS A 268 -3.80 -24.52 -13.49
C HIS A 268 -2.31 -24.79 -13.23
N ALA A 269 -1.99 -25.23 -12.00
CA ALA A 269 -0.65 -25.69 -11.63
C ALA A 269 -0.34 -27.02 -12.34
#